data_c05ca13d5de5162fa1a76c4e6c91718d
#
_entry.id   c05ca13d5de5162fa1a76c4e6c91718d
#
_cell.length_a   1.000
_cell.length_b   1.000
_cell.length_c   1.000
_cell.angle_alpha   90.00
_cell.angle_beta   90.00
_cell.angle_gamma   90.00
#
_symmetry.space_group_name_H-M   'P 1'
#
loop_
_entity.id
_entity.type
_entity.pdbx_description
1 polymer ?
#
loop_
_entity_poly.entity_id
_entity_poly.type
_entity_poly.pdbx_seq_one_letter_code
_entity_poly.pdbx_strand_id
1 'polypeptide(L)'
;MGQLDGKVAIVTGGGSGIGKGIAKAFVDEGCSVVIAARDTQRLDDAVDDLKGSPGTITSIPTDVTDEEQMVSLFSKTMNQFGRLDILVNNSGAFDGGPVEDLTMEQWQRVMQVNVTGPFLGAREAFKIMKKQGGGRIINIGSIAAQKPRHSSSPYTTSKHAVWGLTQSLALEGRDHGIAVSALHPGNVMVERRGDGKSATGRDEGPEPLISTEDMGRTALLMATLPADANMLEAIVLPVNQQYLGRG
;
A
#
# COMPACT_ATOMS: atom_id res chain seq x y z
N MET A 1 13.85 6.86 -21.40
CA MET A 1 13.51 7.64 -20.21
C MET A 1 12.23 7.04 -19.65
N GLY A 2 12.27 6.56 -18.43
CA GLY A 2 11.10 5.96 -17.78
C GLY A 2 10.11 7.03 -17.34
N GLN A 3 8.87 6.64 -17.08
CA GLN A 3 7.80 7.57 -16.67
C GLN A 3 8.03 8.19 -15.27
N LEU A 4 8.90 7.57 -14.46
CA LEU A 4 9.24 8.01 -13.11
C LEU A 4 10.71 8.39 -12.94
N ASP A 5 11.43 8.67 -14.05
CA ASP A 5 12.82 9.14 -14.00
C ASP A 5 12.98 10.35 -13.07
N GLY A 6 13.93 10.28 -12.14
CA GLY A 6 14.22 11.33 -11.16
C GLY A 6 13.17 11.50 -10.05
N LYS A 7 12.17 10.61 -9.97
CA LYS A 7 11.20 10.55 -8.88
C LYS A 7 11.68 9.65 -7.74
N VAL A 8 11.24 9.95 -6.53
CA VAL A 8 11.53 9.18 -5.33
C VAL A 8 10.24 8.66 -4.71
N ALA A 9 10.20 7.36 -4.42
CA ALA A 9 9.06 6.71 -3.81
C ALA A 9 9.43 5.98 -2.51
N ILE A 10 8.54 6.01 -1.52
CA ILE A 10 8.53 5.11 -0.38
C ILE A 10 7.41 4.10 -0.56
N VAL A 11 7.69 2.80 -0.40
CA VAL A 11 6.69 1.73 -0.43
C VAL A 11 6.76 0.93 0.87
N THR A 12 5.78 1.10 1.76
CA THR A 12 5.70 0.31 2.99
C THR A 12 5.18 -1.11 2.68
N GLY A 13 5.72 -2.11 3.37
CA GLY A 13 5.45 -3.52 3.04
C GLY A 13 6.03 -3.92 1.68
N GLY A 14 7.09 -3.25 1.22
CA GLY A 14 7.66 -3.43 -0.13
C GLY A 14 8.50 -4.69 -0.32
N GLY A 15 8.76 -5.47 0.74
CA GLY A 15 9.56 -6.70 0.67
C GLY A 15 8.85 -7.91 0.08
N SER A 16 7.53 -7.86 -0.15
CA SER A 16 6.76 -9.00 -0.66
C SER A 16 5.43 -8.57 -1.28
N GLY A 17 4.76 -9.51 -1.97
CA GLY A 17 3.39 -9.38 -2.45
C GLY A 17 3.13 -8.11 -3.27
N ILE A 18 2.00 -7.44 -2.99
CA ILE A 18 1.57 -6.23 -3.72
C ILE A 18 2.62 -5.12 -3.63
N GLY A 19 3.20 -4.89 -2.44
CA GLY A 19 4.21 -3.85 -2.24
C GLY A 19 5.45 -4.07 -3.11
N LYS A 20 5.96 -5.30 -3.20
CA LYS A 20 7.08 -5.66 -4.07
C LYS A 20 6.73 -5.50 -5.55
N GLY A 21 5.50 -5.91 -5.96
CA GLY A 21 5.02 -5.69 -7.32
C GLY A 21 4.92 -4.20 -7.70
N ILE A 22 4.50 -3.34 -6.78
CA ILE A 22 4.48 -1.88 -6.99
C ILE A 22 5.91 -1.32 -7.04
N ALA A 23 6.78 -1.73 -6.12
CA ALA A 23 8.19 -1.32 -6.11
C ALA A 23 8.88 -1.68 -7.44
N LYS A 24 8.62 -2.90 -7.94
CA LYS A 24 9.12 -3.34 -9.25
C LYS A 24 8.64 -2.44 -10.37
N ALA A 25 7.33 -2.19 -10.48
CA ALA A 25 6.78 -1.34 -11.52
C ALA A 25 7.38 0.08 -11.51
N PHE A 26 7.66 0.62 -10.33
CA PHE A 26 8.23 1.96 -10.18
C PHE A 26 9.72 1.98 -10.54
N VAL A 27 10.51 1.01 -10.06
CA VAL A 27 11.94 0.96 -10.35
C VAL A 27 12.22 0.66 -11.82
N ASP A 28 11.38 -0.13 -12.48
CA ASP A 28 11.46 -0.40 -13.92
C ASP A 28 11.22 0.86 -14.78
N GLU A 29 10.50 1.84 -14.23
CA GLU A 29 10.25 3.15 -14.85
C GLU A 29 11.20 4.27 -14.36
N GLY A 30 12.36 3.91 -13.79
CA GLY A 30 13.43 4.83 -13.43
C GLY A 30 13.30 5.50 -12.07
N CYS A 31 12.32 5.09 -11.24
CA CYS A 31 12.12 5.65 -9.90
C CYS A 31 13.22 5.21 -8.93
N SER A 32 13.62 6.11 -8.02
CA SER A 32 14.36 5.73 -6.83
C SER A 32 13.39 5.28 -5.75
N VAL A 33 13.38 3.99 -5.43
CA VAL A 33 12.39 3.37 -4.53
C VAL A 33 13.04 2.98 -3.20
N VAL A 34 12.45 3.42 -2.10
CA VAL A 34 12.77 2.96 -0.74
C VAL A 34 11.67 2.01 -0.30
N ILE A 35 12.01 0.73 -0.12
CA ILE A 35 11.08 -0.24 0.45
C ILE A 35 11.26 -0.32 1.96
N ALA A 36 10.16 -0.41 2.70
CA ALA A 36 10.17 -0.43 4.16
C ALA A 36 9.30 -1.57 4.70
N ALA A 37 9.84 -2.37 5.60
CA ALA A 37 9.14 -3.44 6.33
C ALA A 37 9.95 -3.84 7.56
N ARG A 38 9.38 -4.69 8.44
CA ARG A 38 10.07 -5.19 9.64
C ARG A 38 11.06 -6.31 9.35
N ASP A 39 10.76 -7.13 8.37
CA ASP A 39 11.54 -8.33 8.01
C ASP A 39 12.70 -7.91 7.09
N THR A 40 13.91 -7.85 7.66
CA THR A 40 15.11 -7.45 6.94
C THR A 40 15.48 -8.42 5.83
N GLN A 41 15.35 -9.72 6.07
CA GLN A 41 15.68 -10.72 5.05
C GLN A 41 14.82 -10.57 3.80
N ARG A 42 13.50 -10.38 3.97
CA ARG A 42 12.60 -10.15 2.83
C ARG A 42 12.88 -8.83 2.11
N LEU A 43 13.34 -7.82 2.85
CA LEU A 43 13.76 -6.56 2.23
C LEU A 43 15.02 -6.76 1.38
N ASP A 44 16.01 -7.49 1.91
CA ASP A 44 17.26 -7.77 1.20
C ASP A 44 17.01 -8.62 -0.05
N ASP A 45 16.20 -9.68 0.06
CA ASP A 45 15.78 -10.52 -1.06
C ASP A 45 15.06 -9.68 -2.15
N ALA A 46 14.18 -8.74 -1.75
CA ALA A 46 13.47 -7.89 -2.69
C ALA A 46 14.41 -6.87 -3.38
N VAL A 47 15.39 -6.34 -2.65
CA VAL A 47 16.43 -5.46 -3.23
C VAL A 47 17.27 -6.26 -4.24
N ASP A 48 17.68 -7.48 -3.89
CA ASP A 48 18.48 -8.33 -4.78
C ASP A 48 17.73 -8.73 -6.05
N ASP A 49 16.44 -9.08 -5.94
CA ASP A 49 15.58 -9.43 -7.07
C ASP A 49 15.35 -8.27 -8.05
N LEU A 50 15.40 -7.03 -7.57
CA LEU A 50 15.16 -5.83 -8.36
C LEU A 50 16.44 -5.07 -8.76
N LYS A 51 17.62 -5.63 -8.41
CA LYS A 51 18.91 -5.09 -8.88
C LYS A 51 18.99 -5.13 -10.40
N GLY A 52 19.51 -4.06 -10.98
CA GLY A 52 19.69 -3.97 -12.44
C GLY A 52 18.49 -3.39 -13.18
N SER A 53 17.40 -3.07 -12.48
CA SER A 53 16.33 -2.23 -13.04
C SER A 53 16.84 -0.82 -13.34
N PRO A 54 16.17 -0.07 -14.26
CA PRO A 54 16.60 1.29 -14.65
C PRO A 54 16.69 2.29 -13.50
N GLY A 55 15.83 2.15 -12.47
CA GLY A 55 15.83 2.98 -11.28
C GLY A 55 16.75 2.44 -10.18
N THR A 56 16.61 3.00 -8.98
CA THR A 56 17.37 2.59 -7.79
C THR A 56 16.42 1.98 -6.76
N ILE A 57 16.82 0.89 -6.12
CA ILE A 57 16.10 0.31 -5.00
C ILE A 57 16.97 0.23 -3.76
N THR A 58 16.42 0.65 -2.62
CA THR A 58 17.03 0.54 -1.30
C THR A 58 16.00 0.11 -0.27
N SER A 59 16.46 -0.39 0.87
CA SER A 59 15.59 -0.83 1.96
C SER A 59 15.89 -0.11 3.27
N ILE A 60 14.86 0.14 4.05
CA ILE A 60 14.98 0.66 5.42
C ILE A 60 14.06 -0.17 6.33
N PRO A 61 14.62 -0.99 7.24
CA PRO A 61 13.83 -1.71 8.23
C PRO A 61 12.97 -0.75 9.05
N THR A 62 11.66 -0.97 9.08
CA THR A 62 10.70 -0.05 9.69
C THR A 62 9.45 -0.79 10.16
N ASP A 63 9.06 -0.60 11.41
CA ASP A 63 7.72 -0.92 11.88
C ASP A 63 6.81 0.30 11.68
N VAL A 64 5.78 0.16 10.84
CA VAL A 64 4.86 1.27 10.51
C VAL A 64 3.98 1.68 11.69
N THR A 65 3.95 0.89 12.76
CA THR A 65 3.21 1.20 14.00
C THR A 65 4.04 2.03 14.99
N ASP A 66 5.34 2.15 14.75
CA ASP A 66 6.27 2.91 15.55
C ASP A 66 6.49 4.30 14.94
N GLU A 67 6.06 5.34 15.65
CA GLU A 67 6.13 6.71 15.16
C GLU A 67 7.58 7.19 14.93
N GLU A 68 8.54 6.83 15.80
CA GLU A 68 9.92 7.25 15.69
C GLU A 68 10.59 6.59 14.46
N GLN A 69 10.29 5.31 14.22
CA GLN A 69 10.81 4.61 13.05
C GLN A 69 10.20 5.19 11.75
N MET A 70 8.92 5.56 11.76
CA MET A 70 8.31 6.23 10.62
C MET A 70 8.97 7.59 10.36
N VAL A 71 9.18 8.43 11.35
CA VAL A 71 9.91 9.70 11.19
C VAL A 71 11.33 9.44 10.65
N SER A 72 12.02 8.42 11.18
CA SER A 72 13.37 8.04 10.74
C SER A 72 13.39 7.58 9.27
N LEU A 73 12.40 6.79 8.82
CA LEU A 73 12.26 6.36 7.42
C LEU A 73 12.25 7.56 6.46
N PHE A 74 11.37 8.54 6.73
CA PHE A 74 11.27 9.72 5.89
C PHE A 74 12.52 10.60 5.95
N SER A 75 13.10 10.79 7.13
CA SER A 75 14.36 11.54 7.29
C SER A 75 15.52 10.91 6.52
N LYS A 76 15.69 9.58 6.60
CA LYS A 76 16.73 8.86 5.85
C LYS A 76 16.50 8.96 4.34
N THR A 77 15.24 8.84 3.88
CA THR A 77 14.90 9.02 2.47
C THR A 77 15.25 10.42 1.98
N MET A 78 14.90 11.45 2.75
CA MET A 78 15.24 12.84 2.42
C MET A 78 16.74 13.11 2.41
N ASN A 79 17.49 12.53 3.37
CA ASN A 79 18.96 12.66 3.41
C ASN A 79 19.62 12.00 2.21
N GLN A 80 19.06 10.89 1.72
CA GLN A 80 19.64 10.14 0.60
C GLN A 80 19.28 10.74 -0.76
N PHE A 81 18.05 11.20 -0.95
CA PHE A 81 17.53 11.58 -2.26
C PHE A 81 17.10 13.05 -2.36
N GLY A 82 16.97 13.78 -1.26
CA GLY A 82 16.61 15.19 -1.23
C GLY A 82 15.13 15.51 -1.54
N ARG A 83 14.31 14.49 -1.85
CA ARG A 83 12.90 14.66 -2.23
C ARG A 83 12.06 13.42 -1.93
N LEU A 84 10.74 13.58 -1.94
CA LEU A 84 9.77 12.48 -1.90
C LEU A 84 8.58 12.82 -2.81
N ASP A 85 8.42 12.10 -3.90
CA ASP A 85 7.35 12.34 -4.87
C ASP A 85 6.14 11.43 -4.64
N ILE A 86 6.38 10.19 -4.18
CA ILE A 86 5.34 9.17 -4.07
C ILE A 86 5.47 8.44 -2.73
N LEU A 87 4.35 8.32 -2.02
CA LEU A 87 4.20 7.42 -0.88
C LEU A 87 3.19 6.34 -1.22
N VAL A 88 3.56 5.06 -1.04
CA VAL A 88 2.62 3.94 -1.08
C VAL A 88 2.48 3.34 0.30
N ASN A 89 1.35 3.57 0.96
CA ASN A 89 0.98 2.93 2.20
C ASN A 89 0.38 1.55 1.90
N ASN A 90 1.25 0.52 1.87
CA ASN A 90 0.85 -0.84 1.51
C ASN A 90 0.95 -1.83 2.68
N SER A 91 1.73 -1.55 3.73
CA SER A 91 1.78 -2.45 4.90
C SER A 91 0.38 -2.79 5.39
N GLY A 92 0.15 -4.07 5.69
CA GLY A 92 -1.16 -4.54 6.13
C GLY A 92 -1.10 -5.78 7.00
N ALA A 93 -1.99 -5.83 7.98
CA ALA A 93 -2.26 -6.98 8.82
C ALA A 93 -3.69 -7.48 8.59
N PHE A 94 -3.88 -8.77 8.77
CA PHE A 94 -5.19 -9.41 8.78
C PHE A 94 -5.33 -10.23 10.05
N ASP A 95 -6.46 -10.06 10.70
CA ASP A 95 -7.00 -10.96 11.71
C ASP A 95 -8.49 -11.11 11.48
N GLY A 96 -9.00 -12.28 11.82
CA GLY A 96 -10.42 -12.58 11.66
C GLY A 96 -10.83 -13.78 12.50
N GLY A 97 -12.13 -13.92 12.67
CA GLY A 97 -12.79 -14.95 13.45
C GLY A 97 -14.21 -14.51 13.80
N PRO A 98 -15.01 -15.38 14.47
CA PRO A 98 -16.26 -14.97 15.08
C PRO A 98 -16.04 -13.77 16.00
N VAL A 99 -16.95 -12.80 15.97
CA VAL A 99 -16.73 -11.52 16.68
C VAL A 99 -16.61 -11.70 18.20
N GLU A 100 -17.31 -12.69 18.74
CA GLU A 100 -17.28 -13.05 20.16
C GLU A 100 -15.94 -13.64 20.61
N ASP A 101 -15.14 -14.19 19.70
CA ASP A 101 -13.85 -14.83 19.99
C ASP A 101 -12.65 -13.90 19.72
N LEU A 102 -12.88 -12.73 19.11
CA LEU A 102 -11.81 -11.79 18.79
C LEU A 102 -11.25 -11.10 20.02
N THR A 103 -9.94 -11.16 20.18
CA THR A 103 -9.25 -10.47 21.28
C THR A 103 -9.00 -9.00 20.97
N MET A 104 -8.85 -8.17 22.01
CA MET A 104 -8.44 -6.78 21.84
C MET A 104 -7.05 -6.65 21.20
N GLU A 105 -6.16 -7.60 21.45
CA GLU A 105 -4.83 -7.63 20.82
C GLU A 105 -4.93 -7.77 19.29
N GLN A 106 -5.75 -8.71 18.81
CA GLN A 106 -6.00 -8.90 17.38
C GLN A 106 -6.61 -7.65 16.74
N TRP A 107 -7.62 -7.06 17.40
CA TRP A 107 -8.22 -5.81 16.96
C TRP A 107 -7.18 -4.69 16.87
N GLN A 108 -6.45 -4.44 17.96
CA GLN A 108 -5.45 -3.38 18.04
C GLN A 108 -4.34 -3.57 17.01
N ARG A 109 -3.84 -4.79 16.83
CA ARG A 109 -2.81 -5.11 15.83
C ARG A 109 -3.25 -4.70 14.42
N VAL A 110 -4.49 -5.04 14.04
CA VAL A 110 -5.01 -4.68 12.72
C VAL A 110 -5.18 -3.17 12.57
N MET A 111 -5.73 -2.50 13.58
CA MET A 111 -5.93 -1.04 13.55
C MET A 111 -4.60 -0.29 13.51
N GLN A 112 -3.62 -0.70 14.29
CA GLN A 112 -2.29 -0.06 14.33
C GLN A 112 -1.59 -0.16 12.97
N VAL A 113 -1.54 -1.36 12.39
CA VAL A 113 -0.85 -1.55 11.11
C VAL A 113 -1.62 -0.90 9.96
N ASN A 114 -2.96 -1.12 9.89
CA ASN A 114 -3.73 -0.76 8.71
C ASN A 114 -4.24 0.70 8.71
N VAL A 115 -4.34 1.33 9.88
CA VAL A 115 -4.91 2.69 10.01
C VAL A 115 -3.87 3.67 10.55
N THR A 116 -3.27 3.37 11.71
CA THR A 116 -2.27 4.27 12.31
C THR A 116 -1.03 4.39 11.42
N GLY A 117 -0.54 3.26 10.86
CA GLY A 117 0.59 3.27 9.93
C GLY A 117 0.40 4.20 8.73
N PRO A 118 -0.66 4.04 7.93
CA PRO A 118 -0.98 4.97 6.83
C PRO A 118 -1.16 6.42 7.26
N PHE A 119 -1.74 6.68 8.43
CA PHE A 119 -1.83 8.04 8.98
C PHE A 119 -0.44 8.62 9.26
N LEU A 120 0.44 7.89 9.95
CA LEU A 120 1.80 8.34 10.23
C LEU A 120 2.58 8.59 8.94
N GLY A 121 2.49 7.66 7.97
CA GLY A 121 3.11 7.84 6.65
C GLY A 121 2.62 9.08 5.92
N ALA A 122 1.30 9.26 5.84
CA ALA A 122 0.72 10.42 5.19
C ALA A 122 1.12 11.74 5.89
N ARG A 123 1.12 11.76 7.22
CA ARG A 123 1.54 12.93 8.00
C ARG A 123 2.97 13.37 7.67
N GLU A 124 3.92 12.44 7.63
CA GLU A 124 5.31 12.76 7.29
C GLU A 124 5.46 13.15 5.81
N ALA A 125 4.76 12.45 4.89
CA ALA A 125 4.73 12.82 3.49
C ALA A 125 4.19 14.25 3.27
N PHE A 126 3.11 14.63 3.92
CA PHE A 126 2.54 15.98 3.82
C PHE A 126 3.53 17.06 4.25
N LYS A 127 4.33 16.84 5.32
CA LYS A 127 5.37 17.80 5.76
C LYS A 127 6.40 18.09 4.67
N ILE A 128 6.74 17.08 3.87
CA ILE A 128 7.71 17.16 2.78
C ILE A 128 7.03 17.72 1.52
N MET A 129 5.94 17.10 1.09
CA MET A 129 5.25 17.39 -0.16
C MET A 129 4.69 18.81 -0.21
N LYS A 130 4.21 19.36 0.93
CA LYS A 130 3.80 20.77 1.01
C LYS A 130 4.96 21.72 0.70
N LYS A 131 6.17 21.43 1.20
CA LYS A 131 7.35 22.29 0.99
C LYS A 131 7.88 22.22 -0.44
N GLN A 132 7.71 21.09 -1.11
CA GLN A 132 8.18 20.90 -2.50
C GLN A 132 7.11 21.16 -3.56
N GLY A 133 5.89 21.56 -3.15
CA GLY A 133 4.81 21.98 -4.05
C GLY A 133 3.99 20.84 -4.65
N GLY A 134 3.99 19.65 -4.03
CA GLY A 134 3.12 18.55 -4.45
C GLY A 134 3.72 17.17 -4.24
N GLY A 135 2.92 16.16 -4.54
CA GLY A 135 3.29 14.75 -4.45
C GLY A 135 2.07 13.84 -4.59
N ARG A 136 2.29 12.54 -4.47
CA ARG A 136 1.24 11.53 -4.56
C ARG A 136 1.29 10.55 -3.41
N ILE A 137 0.13 10.25 -2.85
CA ILE A 137 -0.04 9.25 -1.80
C ILE A 137 -1.03 8.20 -2.31
N ILE A 138 -0.62 6.94 -2.32
CA ILE A 138 -1.45 5.80 -2.72
C ILE A 138 -1.63 4.91 -1.48
N ASN A 139 -2.85 4.83 -0.98
CA ASN A 139 -3.21 3.94 0.12
C ASN A 139 -3.74 2.61 -0.44
N ILE A 140 -3.13 1.49 -0.05
CA ILE A 140 -3.63 0.18 -0.46
C ILE A 140 -4.80 -0.21 0.44
N GLY A 141 -5.98 -0.04 -0.11
CA GLY A 141 -7.23 -0.43 0.50
C GLY A 141 -7.53 -1.93 0.38
N SER A 142 -8.75 -2.24 0.09
CA SER A 142 -9.28 -3.57 -0.25
C SER A 142 -10.73 -3.40 -0.71
N ILE A 143 -11.26 -4.34 -1.46
CA ILE A 143 -12.71 -4.45 -1.67
C ILE A 143 -13.48 -4.60 -0.34
N ALA A 144 -12.81 -5.04 0.73
CA ALA A 144 -13.37 -5.05 2.09
C ALA A 144 -13.71 -3.64 2.63
N ALA A 145 -13.24 -2.57 1.99
CA ALA A 145 -13.67 -1.21 2.29
C ALA A 145 -15.11 -0.89 1.81
N GLN A 146 -15.72 -1.79 1.05
CA GLN A 146 -17.06 -1.61 0.49
C GLN A 146 -17.97 -2.82 0.73
N LYS A 147 -17.44 -4.03 0.66
CA LYS A 147 -18.15 -5.30 0.82
C LYS A 147 -17.42 -6.17 1.85
N PRO A 148 -17.98 -6.31 3.07
CA PRO A 148 -17.35 -7.12 4.10
C PRO A 148 -17.32 -8.61 3.73
N ARG A 149 -16.36 -9.33 4.31
CA ARG A 149 -16.35 -10.80 4.30
C ARG A 149 -16.73 -11.32 5.69
N HIS A 150 -17.15 -12.58 5.72
CA HIS A 150 -17.37 -13.26 7.00
C HIS A 150 -16.10 -13.23 7.87
N SER A 151 -16.28 -13.18 9.18
CA SER A 151 -15.20 -13.29 10.17
C SER A 151 -14.02 -12.33 9.93
N SER A 152 -14.30 -11.11 9.46
CA SER A 152 -13.27 -10.12 9.11
C SER A 152 -13.50 -8.73 9.70
N SER A 153 -14.19 -8.66 10.84
CA SER A 153 -14.59 -7.36 11.42
C SER A 153 -13.43 -6.39 11.67
N PRO A 154 -12.26 -6.78 12.24
CA PRO A 154 -11.15 -5.86 12.41
C PRO A 154 -10.61 -5.37 11.05
N TYR A 155 -10.41 -6.30 10.12
CA TYR A 155 -9.87 -5.99 8.79
C TYR A 155 -10.83 -5.10 7.99
N THR A 156 -12.12 -5.47 7.92
CA THR A 156 -13.14 -4.69 7.22
C THR A 156 -13.23 -3.28 7.78
N THR A 157 -13.29 -3.14 9.11
CA THR A 157 -13.31 -1.83 9.77
C THR A 157 -12.08 -1.00 9.41
N SER A 158 -10.89 -1.61 9.45
CA SER A 158 -9.65 -0.92 9.12
C SER A 158 -9.63 -0.43 7.66
N LYS A 159 -10.17 -1.22 6.71
CA LYS A 159 -10.18 -0.83 5.29
C LYS A 159 -11.22 0.25 4.98
N HIS A 160 -12.36 0.28 5.68
CA HIS A 160 -13.27 1.43 5.65
C HIS A 160 -12.60 2.69 6.23
N ALA A 161 -11.87 2.56 7.34
CA ALA A 161 -11.13 3.68 7.93
C ALA A 161 -10.07 4.24 6.99
N VAL A 162 -9.31 3.38 6.29
CA VAL A 162 -8.34 3.82 5.26
C VAL A 162 -9.01 4.57 4.12
N TRP A 163 -10.21 4.13 3.69
CA TRP A 163 -10.95 4.85 2.66
C TRP A 163 -11.40 6.24 3.16
N GLY A 164 -11.94 6.34 4.37
CA GLY A 164 -12.27 7.63 4.98
C GLY A 164 -11.05 8.54 5.15
N LEU A 165 -9.91 7.98 5.60
CA LEU A 165 -8.64 8.71 5.69
C LEU A 165 -8.19 9.23 4.31
N THR A 166 -8.28 8.40 3.27
CA THR A 166 -7.91 8.80 1.89
C THR A 166 -8.72 10.01 1.43
N GLN A 167 -10.03 9.99 1.63
CA GLN A 167 -10.91 11.10 1.22
C GLN A 167 -10.60 12.40 1.98
N SER A 168 -10.37 12.31 3.29
CA SER A 168 -9.97 13.45 4.12
C SER A 168 -8.65 14.05 3.65
N LEU A 169 -7.64 13.21 3.47
CA LEU A 169 -6.32 13.65 3.01
C LEU A 169 -6.35 14.19 1.57
N ALA A 170 -7.18 13.65 0.68
CA ALA A 170 -7.36 14.19 -0.67
C ALA A 170 -7.94 15.60 -0.64
N LEU A 171 -8.86 15.87 0.30
CA LEU A 171 -9.39 17.22 0.51
C LEU A 171 -8.32 18.18 1.05
N GLU A 172 -7.56 17.76 2.08
CA GLU A 172 -6.50 18.55 2.69
C GLU A 172 -5.29 18.78 1.75
N GLY A 173 -5.02 17.85 0.85
CA GLY A 173 -3.90 17.92 -0.10
C GLY A 173 -4.16 18.82 -1.31
N ARG A 174 -5.42 19.09 -1.63
CA ARG A 174 -5.86 19.80 -2.85
C ARG A 174 -5.11 21.11 -3.10
N ASP A 175 -5.06 21.96 -2.11
CA ASP A 175 -4.46 23.30 -2.24
C ASP A 175 -2.92 23.29 -2.21
N HIS A 176 -2.34 22.09 -2.04
CA HIS A 176 -0.90 21.89 -1.95
C HIS A 176 -0.33 21.03 -3.10
N GLY A 177 -1.16 20.73 -4.11
CA GLY A 177 -0.74 19.86 -5.21
C GLY A 177 -0.48 18.39 -4.80
N ILE A 178 -1.06 17.96 -3.67
CA ILE A 178 -0.90 16.59 -3.17
C ILE A 178 -2.13 15.78 -3.56
N ALA A 179 -1.94 14.82 -4.47
CA ALA A 179 -2.98 13.88 -4.86
C ALA A 179 -2.97 12.66 -3.92
N VAL A 180 -4.10 12.33 -3.33
CA VAL A 180 -4.23 11.15 -2.46
C VAL A 180 -5.27 10.22 -3.05
N SER A 181 -4.92 8.94 -3.13
CA SER A 181 -5.67 7.91 -3.84
C SER A 181 -5.82 6.65 -3.00
N ALA A 182 -6.87 5.87 -3.24
CA ALA A 182 -7.02 4.50 -2.75
C ALA A 182 -6.98 3.50 -3.91
N LEU A 183 -6.14 2.48 -3.80
CA LEU A 183 -6.15 1.31 -4.67
C LEU A 183 -6.75 0.14 -3.88
N HIS A 184 -7.89 -0.39 -4.34
CA HIS A 184 -8.62 -1.48 -3.71
C HIS A 184 -8.44 -2.79 -4.47
N PRO A 185 -7.53 -3.65 -4.05
CA PRO A 185 -7.37 -4.97 -4.65
C PRO A 185 -8.55 -5.89 -4.32
N GLY A 186 -8.94 -6.72 -5.29
CA GLY A 186 -9.63 -7.97 -5.03
C GLY A 186 -8.68 -9.05 -4.52
N ASN A 187 -8.86 -10.27 -5.01
CA ASN A 187 -7.99 -11.39 -4.67
C ASN A 187 -6.69 -11.33 -5.49
N VAL A 188 -5.57 -11.11 -4.82
CA VAL A 188 -4.24 -11.04 -5.43
C VAL A 188 -3.43 -12.26 -5.04
N MET A 189 -2.67 -12.80 -6.00
CA MET A 189 -1.70 -13.88 -5.75
C MET A 189 -0.52 -13.30 -4.96
N VAL A 190 -0.44 -13.63 -3.69
CA VAL A 190 0.66 -13.25 -2.79
C VAL A 190 1.20 -14.49 -2.09
N GLU A 191 2.46 -14.44 -1.66
CA GLU A 191 3.16 -15.60 -1.09
C GLU A 191 2.41 -16.26 0.10
N ARG A 192 1.64 -15.46 0.87
CA ARG A 192 0.82 -15.95 2.00
C ARG A 192 -0.40 -16.80 1.57
N ARG A 193 -0.77 -16.79 0.29
CA ARG A 193 -1.90 -17.56 -0.25
C ARG A 193 -1.50 -18.85 -0.94
N GLY A 194 -0.25 -19.28 -0.80
CA GLY A 194 0.28 -20.49 -1.45
C GLY A 194 -0.39 -21.80 -1.02
N ASP A 195 -1.21 -21.79 0.04
CA ASP A 195 -1.96 -22.96 0.52
C ASP A 195 -3.41 -23.04 -0.03
N GLY A 196 -3.83 -22.07 -0.84
CA GLY A 196 -5.17 -22.04 -1.47
C GLY A 196 -6.35 -21.90 -0.50
N LYS A 197 -6.08 -21.73 0.80
CA LYS A 197 -7.15 -21.61 1.80
C LYS A 197 -7.72 -20.21 1.86
N SER A 198 -9.04 -20.10 1.94
CA SER A 198 -9.74 -18.86 2.21
C SER A 198 -9.30 -18.29 3.56
N ALA A 199 -9.04 -16.98 3.61
CA ALA A 199 -8.73 -16.27 4.86
C ALA A 199 -9.89 -16.35 5.89
N THR A 200 -11.08 -16.76 5.47
CA THR A 200 -12.29 -16.86 6.31
C THR A 200 -12.45 -18.22 6.96
N GLY A 201 -11.60 -19.20 6.63
CA GLY A 201 -11.72 -20.60 7.11
C GLY A 201 -12.91 -21.36 6.52
N ARG A 202 -13.68 -20.76 5.61
CA ARG A 202 -14.75 -21.44 4.85
C ARG A 202 -14.18 -21.93 3.52
N ASP A 203 -14.58 -23.13 3.12
CA ASP A 203 -14.32 -23.60 1.77
C ASP A 203 -15.26 -22.90 0.79
N GLU A 204 -14.77 -21.83 0.17
CA GLU A 204 -15.50 -21.08 -0.86
C GLU A 204 -15.11 -21.53 -2.28
N GLY A 205 -14.38 -22.64 -2.38
CA GLY A 205 -13.81 -23.12 -3.63
C GLY A 205 -12.57 -22.32 -4.07
N PRO A 206 -11.98 -22.63 -5.25
CA PRO A 206 -10.82 -21.91 -5.76
C PRO A 206 -11.19 -20.46 -6.08
N GLU A 207 -10.62 -19.53 -5.32
CA GLU A 207 -10.80 -18.10 -5.59
C GLU A 207 -9.95 -17.67 -6.80
N PRO A 208 -10.54 -16.93 -7.78
CA PRO A 208 -9.76 -16.35 -8.86
C PRO A 208 -8.78 -15.31 -8.31
N LEU A 209 -7.57 -15.27 -8.87
CA LEU A 209 -6.49 -14.38 -8.44
C LEU A 209 -5.99 -13.54 -9.61
N ILE A 210 -5.63 -12.28 -9.34
CA ILE A 210 -4.83 -11.43 -10.23
C ILE A 210 -3.38 -11.39 -9.74
N SER A 211 -2.49 -10.95 -10.60
CA SER A 211 -1.06 -10.87 -10.31
C SER A 211 -0.70 -9.62 -9.49
N THR A 212 0.46 -9.63 -8.86
CA THR A 212 1.04 -8.43 -8.23
C THR A 212 1.49 -7.40 -9.27
N GLU A 213 1.80 -7.84 -10.50
CA GLU A 213 2.10 -6.97 -11.63
C GLU A 213 0.91 -6.10 -12.03
N ASP A 214 -0.33 -6.63 -11.98
CA ASP A 214 -1.54 -5.85 -12.26
C ASP A 214 -1.73 -4.74 -11.24
N MET A 215 -1.38 -4.99 -9.97
CA MET A 215 -1.35 -3.97 -8.93
C MET A 215 -0.26 -2.94 -9.19
N GLY A 216 0.93 -3.38 -9.61
CA GLY A 216 2.05 -2.51 -10.00
C GLY A 216 1.69 -1.58 -11.14
N ARG A 217 1.08 -2.10 -12.21
CA ARG A 217 0.61 -1.29 -13.37
C ARG A 217 -0.43 -0.25 -12.96
N THR A 218 -1.37 -0.63 -12.10
CA THR A 218 -2.41 0.31 -11.64
C THR A 218 -1.81 1.40 -10.76
N ALA A 219 -0.92 1.06 -9.83
CA ALA A 219 -0.22 2.04 -9.01
C ALA A 219 0.67 2.97 -9.85
N LEU A 220 1.33 2.44 -10.89
CA LEU A 220 2.11 3.24 -11.85
C LEU A 220 1.22 4.24 -12.58
N LEU A 221 0.06 3.82 -13.09
CA LEU A 221 -0.89 4.74 -13.72
C LEU A 221 -1.32 5.84 -12.74
N MET A 222 -1.64 5.49 -11.48
CA MET A 222 -1.99 6.48 -10.46
C MET A 222 -0.84 7.46 -10.19
N ALA A 223 0.40 6.97 -10.19
CA ALA A 223 1.60 7.76 -9.93
C ALA A 223 1.99 8.70 -11.07
N THR A 224 1.64 8.35 -12.31
CA THR A 224 2.07 9.06 -13.54
C THR A 224 1.00 9.97 -14.16
N LEU A 225 -0.19 10.05 -13.57
CA LEU A 225 -1.21 11.01 -14.01
C LEU A 225 -0.67 12.45 -13.97
N PRO A 226 -1.16 13.36 -14.83
CA PRO A 226 -0.82 14.78 -14.79
C PRO A 226 -1.02 15.38 -13.40
N ALA A 227 -0.29 16.44 -13.06
CA ALA A 227 -0.30 17.02 -11.72
C ALA A 227 -1.69 17.54 -11.28
N ASP A 228 -2.53 17.90 -12.23
CA ASP A 228 -3.90 18.38 -12.05
C ASP A 228 -4.97 17.26 -12.05
N ALA A 229 -4.55 16.01 -12.24
CA ALA A 229 -5.46 14.85 -12.23
C ALA A 229 -5.18 13.93 -11.04
N ASN A 230 -6.24 13.44 -10.42
CA ASN A 230 -6.21 12.44 -9.36
C ASN A 230 -7.18 11.29 -9.66
N MET A 231 -6.68 10.07 -9.68
CA MET A 231 -7.52 8.87 -9.62
C MET A 231 -7.83 8.59 -8.15
N LEU A 232 -8.91 9.19 -7.63
CA LEU A 232 -9.23 9.13 -6.21
C LEU A 232 -9.39 7.69 -5.70
N GLU A 233 -10.02 6.82 -6.51
CA GLU A 233 -10.30 5.43 -6.19
C GLU A 233 -10.12 4.55 -7.41
N ALA A 234 -9.49 3.39 -7.25
CA ALA A 234 -9.46 2.32 -8.24
C ALA A 234 -9.73 0.97 -7.57
N ILE A 235 -10.62 0.18 -8.18
CA ILE A 235 -10.93 -1.19 -7.75
C ILE A 235 -10.47 -2.13 -8.85
N VAL A 236 -9.58 -3.07 -8.51
CA VAL A 236 -9.01 -4.04 -9.47
C VAL A 236 -9.31 -5.45 -9.01
N LEU A 237 -10.05 -6.18 -9.83
CA LEU A 237 -10.59 -7.49 -9.50
C LEU A 237 -10.16 -8.54 -10.54
N PRO A 238 -9.98 -9.80 -10.14
CA PRO A 238 -10.12 -10.89 -11.08
C PRO A 238 -11.49 -10.82 -11.77
N VAL A 239 -11.53 -11.04 -13.09
CA VAL A 239 -12.80 -10.96 -13.87
C VAL A 239 -13.88 -11.87 -13.28
N ASN A 240 -13.48 -13.04 -12.79
CA ASN A 240 -14.38 -14.04 -12.24
C ASN A 240 -14.63 -13.91 -10.72
N GLN A 241 -14.10 -12.87 -10.07
CA GLN A 241 -14.35 -12.67 -8.64
C GLN A 241 -15.80 -12.22 -8.41
N GLN A 242 -16.52 -12.99 -7.61
CA GLN A 242 -17.91 -12.66 -7.24
C GLN A 242 -17.93 -11.48 -6.24
N TYR A 243 -17.83 -10.29 -6.76
CA TYR A 243 -17.88 -9.04 -5.98
C TYR A 243 -19.22 -8.33 -6.17
N LEU A 244 -19.73 -8.27 -7.41
CA LEU A 244 -21.04 -7.75 -7.76
C LEU A 244 -22.05 -8.91 -7.87
N GLY A 245 -23.34 -8.64 -7.62
CA GLY A 245 -24.41 -9.63 -7.76
C GLY A 245 -24.53 -10.63 -6.59
N ARG A 246 -23.76 -10.48 -5.52
CA ARG A 246 -24.04 -11.14 -4.25
C ARG A 246 -25.07 -10.29 -3.49
N GLY A 247 -26.32 -10.54 -3.74
CA GLY A 247 -27.47 -10.01 -2.99
C GLY A 247 -27.77 -10.88 -1.80
#